data_bbee283beee1e135956cac1b35111419
#
_entry.id   bbee283beee1e135956cac1b35111419
#
_cell.length_a   1.000
_cell.length_b   1.000
_cell.length_c   1.000
_cell.angle_alpha   90.00
_cell.angle_beta   90.00
_cell.angle_gamma   90.00
#
_symmetry.space_group_name_H-M   'P 1'
#
loop_
_entity.id
_entity.type
_entity.pdbx_description
1 polymer ?
#
loop_
_entity_poly.entity_id
_entity_poly.type
_entity_poly.pdbx_seq_one_letter_code
_entity_poly.pdbx_strand_id
1 'polypeptide(L)'
;MIAKDQVLQSYRQLRLMAGLTLILLPLAIVAFGWFNYPRIQPTLSHYYFFEAHPGYIRTLFTGFLILVGGIMIAYRGFDDHDNLVHNLAGVAAIFVALFPKLKSKDGSDRFYSEEFFSILHGPSAVILFLLAAYAVWYGGGNMLKSHLSNTERQTLTTWKWISLLTMASGIAVYLWF
;
A
#
# COMPACT_ATOMS: atom_id res chain seq x y z
N MET A 1 -9.81 -16.59 29.98
CA MET A 1 -8.87 -15.45 30.00
C MET A 1 -7.74 -15.61 28.98
N ILE A 2 -7.09 -16.76 28.91
CA ILE A 2 -5.97 -17.07 27.96
C ILE A 2 -6.32 -16.83 26.48
N ALA A 3 -7.50 -17.21 26.02
CA ALA A 3 -7.90 -17.05 24.61
C ALA A 3 -8.04 -15.57 24.18
N LYS A 4 -8.46 -14.68 25.07
CA LYS A 4 -8.62 -13.25 24.76
C LYS A 4 -7.26 -12.56 24.56
N ASP A 5 -6.30 -12.90 25.39
CA ASP A 5 -4.94 -12.32 25.31
C ASP A 5 -4.20 -12.81 24.05
N GLN A 6 -4.40 -14.08 23.66
CA GLN A 6 -3.85 -14.63 22.42
C GLN A 6 -4.43 -13.94 21.19
N VAL A 7 -5.72 -13.66 21.16
CA VAL A 7 -6.38 -12.94 20.06
C VAL A 7 -5.84 -11.52 19.96
N LEU A 8 -5.71 -10.79 21.07
CA LEU A 8 -5.16 -9.44 21.10
C LEU A 8 -3.70 -9.41 20.62
N GLN A 9 -2.89 -10.41 21.02
CA GLN A 9 -1.52 -10.54 20.59
C GLN A 9 -1.43 -10.80 19.08
N SER A 10 -2.26 -11.69 18.53
CA SER A 10 -2.34 -11.93 17.09
C SER A 10 -2.71 -10.67 16.30
N TYR A 11 -3.64 -9.88 16.82
CA TYR A 11 -4.01 -8.59 16.22
C TYR A 11 -2.83 -7.60 16.20
N ARG A 12 -2.08 -7.50 17.29
CA ARG A 12 -0.89 -6.64 17.33
C ARG A 12 0.17 -7.08 16.34
N GLN A 13 0.38 -8.39 16.21
CA GLN A 13 1.32 -8.96 15.25
C GLN A 13 0.90 -8.68 13.81
N LEU A 14 -0.37 -8.87 13.45
CA LEU A 14 -0.89 -8.55 12.11
C LEU A 14 -0.68 -7.08 11.74
N ARG A 15 -0.97 -6.16 12.66
CA ARG A 15 -0.74 -4.72 12.44
C ARG A 15 0.73 -4.39 12.25
N LEU A 16 1.61 -5.00 13.08
CA LEU A 16 3.05 -4.80 12.96
C LEU A 16 3.56 -5.33 11.62
N MET A 17 3.13 -6.53 11.22
CA MET A 17 3.51 -7.13 9.94
C MET A 17 3.02 -6.29 8.76
N ALA A 18 1.79 -5.78 8.79
CA ALA A 18 1.28 -4.89 7.76
C ALA A 18 2.13 -3.62 7.64
N GLY A 19 2.42 -2.95 8.77
CA GLY A 19 3.25 -1.75 8.79
C GLY A 19 4.68 -2.00 8.30
N LEU A 20 5.31 -3.07 8.75
CA LEU A 20 6.64 -3.46 8.29
C LEU A 20 6.66 -3.78 6.80
N THR A 21 5.66 -4.51 6.30
CA THR A 21 5.54 -4.84 4.88
C THR A 21 5.42 -3.58 4.02
N LEU A 22 4.61 -2.61 4.44
CA LEU A 22 4.44 -1.34 3.74
C LEU A 22 5.74 -0.51 3.68
N ILE A 23 6.57 -0.59 4.72
CA ILE A 23 7.87 0.10 4.76
C ILE A 23 8.93 -0.67 3.95
N LEU A 24 8.97 -1.98 4.13
CA LEU A 24 9.99 -2.83 3.50
C LEU A 24 9.78 -2.98 1.99
N LEU A 25 8.53 -2.94 1.50
CA LEU A 25 8.22 -3.06 0.07
C LEU A 25 8.98 -2.04 -0.79
N PRO A 26 8.82 -0.72 -0.60
CA PRO A 26 9.52 0.26 -1.42
C PRO A 26 11.04 0.16 -1.27
N LEU A 27 11.53 -0.08 -0.06
CA LEU A 27 12.97 -0.23 0.20
C LEU A 27 13.55 -1.45 -0.51
N ALA A 28 12.88 -2.59 -0.45
CA ALA A 28 13.31 -3.81 -1.13
C ALA A 28 13.30 -3.62 -2.65
N ILE A 29 12.24 -3.05 -3.22
CA ILE A 29 12.13 -2.84 -4.67
C ILE A 29 13.23 -1.89 -5.16
N VAL A 30 13.45 -0.77 -4.47
CA VAL A 30 14.50 0.19 -4.85
C VAL A 30 15.88 -0.41 -4.68
N ALA A 31 16.15 -1.12 -3.58
CA ALA A 31 17.44 -1.77 -3.36
C ALA A 31 17.72 -2.84 -4.42
N PHE A 32 16.78 -3.76 -4.67
CA PHE A 32 16.94 -4.77 -5.71
C PHE A 32 17.07 -4.15 -7.10
N GLY A 33 16.32 -3.10 -7.39
CA GLY A 33 16.44 -2.35 -8.63
C GLY A 33 17.83 -1.72 -8.80
N TRP A 34 18.34 -1.08 -7.75
CA TRP A 34 19.66 -0.44 -7.76
C TRP A 34 20.81 -1.43 -7.97
N PHE A 35 20.78 -2.57 -7.28
CA PHE A 35 21.81 -3.60 -7.40
C PHE A 35 21.88 -4.22 -8.81
N ASN A 36 20.74 -4.29 -9.51
CA ASN A 36 20.68 -4.87 -10.85
C ASN A 36 20.86 -3.83 -11.96
N TYR A 37 20.50 -2.58 -11.68
CA TYR A 37 20.62 -1.47 -12.64
C TYR A 37 20.65 -0.14 -11.88
N PRO A 38 21.77 0.59 -11.86
CA PRO A 38 21.94 1.78 -11.03
C PRO A 38 21.14 2.99 -11.56
N ARG A 39 19.85 2.82 -11.75
CA ARG A 39 18.89 3.87 -12.11
C ARG A 39 17.65 3.74 -11.26
N ILE A 40 17.29 4.82 -10.59
CA ILE A 40 16.02 4.91 -9.85
C ILE A 40 14.90 5.14 -10.86
N GLN A 41 13.87 4.31 -10.80
CA GLN A 41 12.68 4.47 -11.63
C GLN A 41 11.78 5.59 -11.11
N PRO A 42 11.02 6.28 -11.98
CA PRO A 42 10.15 7.38 -11.56
C PRO A 42 9.09 6.99 -10.53
N THR A 43 8.55 5.79 -10.63
CA THR A 43 7.58 5.25 -9.66
C THR A 43 7.86 3.78 -9.36
N LEU A 44 7.34 3.28 -8.22
CA LEU A 44 7.45 1.87 -7.86
C LEU A 44 6.82 0.94 -8.91
N SER A 45 5.75 1.37 -9.56
CA SER A 45 5.10 0.59 -10.62
C SER A 45 5.96 0.40 -11.87
N HIS A 46 6.93 1.28 -12.12
CA HIS A 46 7.86 1.11 -13.23
C HIS A 46 8.85 -0.05 -13.00
N TYR A 47 9.12 -0.39 -11.75
CA TYR A 47 9.95 -1.55 -11.43
C TYR A 47 9.28 -2.89 -11.78
N TYR A 48 7.97 -2.91 -12.01
CA TYR A 48 7.24 -4.10 -12.43
C TYR A 48 7.76 -4.67 -13.76
N PHE A 49 8.20 -3.81 -14.69
CA PHE A 49 8.72 -4.19 -16.01
C PHE A 49 10.25 -4.16 -16.10
N PHE A 50 10.93 -4.27 -14.98
CA PHE A 50 12.38 -4.21 -14.95
C PHE A 50 13.00 -5.46 -15.57
N GLU A 51 13.72 -5.29 -16.69
CA GLU A 51 14.13 -6.40 -17.58
C GLU A 51 15.40 -7.12 -17.15
N ALA A 52 16.23 -6.56 -16.27
CA ALA A 52 17.57 -7.09 -15.96
C ALA A 52 17.55 -8.52 -15.37
N HIS A 53 16.48 -8.89 -14.64
CA HIS A 53 16.21 -10.25 -14.19
C HIS A 53 14.70 -10.49 -14.25
N PRO A 54 14.22 -11.21 -15.29
CA PRO A 54 12.79 -11.35 -15.51
C PRO A 54 12.10 -12.02 -14.33
N GLY A 55 11.20 -11.27 -13.70
CA GLY A 55 10.24 -11.79 -12.74
C GLY A 55 10.51 -11.50 -11.27
N TYR A 56 11.74 -11.36 -10.77
CA TYR A 56 11.97 -11.23 -9.33
C TYR A 56 11.36 -9.96 -8.72
N ILE A 57 11.62 -8.80 -9.30
CA ILE A 57 11.10 -7.52 -8.78
C ILE A 57 9.59 -7.48 -8.93
N ARG A 58 9.07 -7.96 -10.08
CA ARG A 58 7.63 -8.10 -10.29
C ARG A 58 6.99 -9.01 -9.25
N THR A 59 7.58 -10.17 -8.99
CA THR A 59 7.09 -11.13 -8.01
C THR A 59 7.10 -10.53 -6.60
N LEU A 60 8.16 -9.82 -6.22
CA LEU A 60 8.22 -9.10 -4.95
C LEU A 60 7.12 -8.04 -4.86
N PHE A 61 7.00 -7.16 -5.86
CA PHE A 61 5.99 -6.12 -5.89
C PHE A 61 4.58 -6.69 -5.75
N THR A 62 4.24 -7.67 -6.59
CA THR A 62 2.93 -8.32 -6.60
C THR A 62 2.68 -9.07 -5.28
N GLY A 63 3.64 -9.87 -4.82
CA GLY A 63 3.52 -10.64 -3.59
C GLY A 63 3.32 -9.77 -2.36
N PHE A 64 4.08 -8.69 -2.23
CA PHE A 64 3.92 -7.76 -1.11
C PHE A 64 2.58 -7.03 -1.14
N LEU A 65 2.11 -6.58 -2.31
CA LEU A 65 0.81 -5.90 -2.41
C LEU A 65 -0.36 -6.85 -2.13
N ILE A 66 -0.29 -8.10 -2.59
CA ILE A 66 -1.29 -9.12 -2.26
C ILE A 66 -1.27 -9.42 -0.76
N LEU A 67 -0.09 -9.53 -0.15
CA LEU A 67 0.04 -9.74 1.29
C LEU A 67 -0.59 -8.58 2.08
N VAL A 68 -0.25 -7.34 1.74
CA VAL A 68 -0.84 -6.14 2.37
C VAL A 68 -2.34 -6.12 2.17
N GLY A 69 -2.82 -6.35 0.95
CA GLY A 69 -4.26 -6.40 0.65
C GLY A 69 -4.99 -7.46 1.46
N GLY A 70 -4.41 -8.66 1.57
CA GLY A 70 -4.94 -9.75 2.38
C GLY A 70 -4.99 -9.40 3.88
N ILE A 71 -3.94 -8.78 4.41
CA ILE A 71 -3.91 -8.33 5.81
C ILE A 71 -4.97 -7.25 6.05
N MET A 72 -5.13 -6.28 5.12
CA MET A 72 -6.16 -5.23 5.24
C MET A 72 -7.58 -5.81 5.24
N ILE A 73 -7.85 -6.83 4.41
CA ILE A 73 -9.14 -7.52 4.37
C ILE A 73 -9.37 -8.35 5.65
N ALA A 74 -8.31 -9.00 6.15
CA ALA A 74 -8.40 -9.78 7.38
C ALA A 74 -8.48 -8.92 8.64
N TYR A 75 -8.05 -7.65 8.55
CA TYR A 75 -8.08 -6.71 9.66
C TYR A 75 -9.52 -6.31 9.97
N ARG A 76 -9.93 -6.50 11.22
CA ARG A 76 -11.18 -5.96 11.72
C ARG A 76 -10.98 -4.56 12.28
N GLY A 77 -11.61 -3.59 11.66
CA GLY A 77 -11.65 -2.21 12.11
C GLY A 77 -12.35 -2.05 13.46
N PHE A 78 -12.36 -0.84 14.00
CA PHE A 78 -13.03 -0.50 15.26
C PHE A 78 -14.55 -0.56 15.16
N ASP A 79 -15.09 -0.24 13.99
CA ASP A 79 -16.50 -0.30 13.65
C ASP A 79 -16.70 -0.83 12.22
N ASP A 80 -17.94 -1.01 11.81
CA ASP A 80 -18.29 -1.53 10.49
C ASP A 80 -17.81 -0.62 9.35
N HIS A 81 -17.78 0.69 9.59
CA HIS A 81 -17.32 1.66 8.63
C HIS A 81 -15.79 1.56 8.42
N ASP A 82 -15.03 1.53 9.51
CA ASP A 82 -13.57 1.35 9.46
C ASP A 82 -13.21 0.00 8.81
N ASN A 83 -13.97 -1.04 9.15
CA ASN A 83 -13.83 -2.37 8.54
C ASN A 83 -14.07 -2.33 7.01
N LEU A 84 -15.12 -1.65 6.55
CA LEU A 84 -15.42 -1.51 5.14
C LEU A 84 -14.30 -0.75 4.39
N VAL A 85 -13.78 0.33 4.97
CA VAL A 85 -12.69 1.11 4.39
C VAL A 85 -11.43 0.27 4.20
N HIS A 86 -11.05 -0.51 5.22
CA HIS A 86 -9.89 -1.41 5.14
C HIS A 86 -10.10 -2.52 4.11
N ASN A 87 -11.29 -3.11 4.03
CA ASN A 87 -11.61 -4.13 3.04
C ASN A 87 -11.51 -3.60 1.62
N LEU A 88 -12.10 -2.42 1.36
CA LEU A 88 -12.03 -1.78 0.04
C LEU A 88 -10.58 -1.39 -0.33
N ALA A 89 -9.81 -0.87 0.62
CA ALA A 89 -8.40 -0.58 0.40
C ALA A 89 -7.59 -1.85 0.11
N GLY A 90 -7.88 -2.94 0.80
CA GLY A 90 -7.26 -4.25 0.55
C GLY A 90 -7.57 -4.79 -0.84
N VAL A 91 -8.83 -4.70 -1.28
CA VAL A 91 -9.22 -5.07 -2.66
C VAL A 91 -8.50 -4.18 -3.69
N ALA A 92 -8.43 -2.87 -3.45
CA ALA A 92 -7.71 -1.96 -4.33
C ALA A 92 -6.21 -2.30 -4.42
N ALA A 93 -5.57 -2.67 -3.31
CA ALA A 93 -4.17 -3.11 -3.29
C ALA A 93 -3.95 -4.37 -4.14
N ILE A 94 -4.86 -5.35 -4.05
CA ILE A 94 -4.83 -6.57 -4.86
C ILE A 94 -5.00 -6.22 -6.36
N PHE A 95 -5.87 -5.28 -6.70
CA PHE A 95 -6.04 -4.83 -8.09
C PHE A 95 -4.78 -4.14 -8.62
N VAL A 96 -4.14 -3.28 -7.83
CA VAL A 96 -2.82 -2.69 -8.19
C VAL A 96 -1.79 -3.78 -8.46
N ALA A 97 -1.80 -4.85 -7.68
CA ALA A 97 -0.87 -5.97 -7.83
C ALA A 97 -1.11 -6.79 -9.10
N LEU A 98 -2.39 -7.04 -9.42
CA LEU A 98 -2.79 -7.92 -10.52
C LEU A 98 -2.84 -7.22 -11.88
N PHE A 99 -3.10 -5.91 -11.88
CA PHE A 99 -3.23 -5.11 -13.10
C PHE A 99 -2.03 -4.18 -13.27
N PRO A 100 -0.97 -4.60 -13.96
CA PRO A 100 0.23 -3.81 -14.12
C PRO A 100 -0.02 -2.58 -15.00
N LYS A 101 0.71 -1.48 -14.73
CA LYS A 101 0.75 -0.33 -15.64
C LYS A 101 1.38 -0.76 -16.96
N LEU A 102 0.81 -0.39 -18.10
CA LEU A 102 1.42 -0.67 -19.41
C LEU A 102 2.81 -0.03 -19.51
N LYS A 103 3.74 -0.79 -20.10
CA LYS A 103 5.00 -0.25 -20.56
C LYS A 103 4.68 0.63 -21.77
N SER A 104 4.66 1.95 -21.58
CA SER A 104 4.56 2.87 -22.71
C SER A 104 5.87 2.81 -23.48
N LYS A 105 5.91 2.14 -24.64
CA LYS A 105 6.83 2.47 -25.71
C LYS A 105 6.58 1.78 -27.04
N ASP A 106 6.60 2.60 -28.08
CA ASP A 106 7.04 2.28 -29.45
C ASP A 106 6.37 1.08 -30.14
N GLY A 107 5.06 0.93 -29.94
CA GLY A 107 4.18 0.31 -30.95
C GLY A 107 4.26 -1.20 -31.16
N SER A 108 5.22 -1.94 -30.58
CA SER A 108 5.46 -3.32 -31.00
C SER A 108 4.94 -4.44 -30.11
N ASP A 109 4.62 -4.18 -28.83
CA ASP A 109 4.24 -5.26 -27.89
C ASP A 109 2.88 -5.04 -27.20
N ARG A 110 1.90 -4.51 -27.92
CA ARG A 110 0.54 -4.37 -27.39
C ARG A 110 -0.26 -5.66 -27.57
N PHE A 111 -0.33 -6.49 -26.54
CA PHE A 111 -1.41 -7.46 -26.44
C PHE A 111 -2.70 -6.72 -26.07
N TYR A 112 -3.71 -6.80 -26.91
CA TYR A 112 -5.03 -6.14 -26.75
C TYR A 112 -5.70 -6.41 -25.38
N SER A 113 -5.41 -7.54 -24.76
CA SER A 113 -5.90 -7.89 -23.42
C SER A 113 -5.23 -7.12 -22.27
N GLU A 114 -4.00 -6.67 -22.45
CA GLU A 114 -3.25 -5.96 -21.42
C GLU A 114 -3.66 -4.50 -21.29
N GLU A 115 -4.16 -3.90 -22.37
CA GLU A 115 -4.58 -2.49 -22.39
C GLU A 115 -5.78 -2.25 -21.47
N PHE A 116 -6.79 -3.12 -21.51
CA PHE A 116 -7.95 -3.02 -20.63
C PHE A 116 -7.58 -3.14 -19.15
N PHE A 117 -6.74 -4.11 -18.79
CA PHE A 117 -6.32 -4.32 -17.41
C PHE A 117 -5.42 -3.21 -16.90
N SER A 118 -4.60 -2.63 -17.75
CA SER A 118 -3.73 -1.49 -17.40
C SER A 118 -4.53 -0.23 -17.03
N ILE A 119 -5.70 -0.02 -17.63
CA ILE A 119 -6.59 1.10 -17.28
C ILE A 119 -7.03 1.01 -15.81
N LEU A 120 -7.15 -0.19 -15.26
CA LEU A 120 -7.57 -0.40 -13.87
C LEU A 120 -6.46 -0.09 -12.84
N HIS A 121 -5.18 -0.15 -13.23
CA HIS A 121 -4.06 0.08 -12.32
C HIS A 121 -4.10 1.47 -11.68
N GLY A 122 -4.19 2.51 -12.49
CA GLY A 122 -4.19 3.90 -12.03
C GLY A 122 -5.33 4.22 -11.07
N PRO A 123 -6.59 4.01 -11.47
CA PRO A 123 -7.72 4.20 -10.57
C PRO A 123 -7.63 3.39 -9.28
N SER A 124 -7.20 2.13 -9.35
CA SER A 124 -7.03 1.28 -8.17
C SER A 124 -5.95 1.82 -7.22
N ALA A 125 -4.84 2.32 -7.76
CA ALA A 125 -3.79 2.95 -6.96
C ALA A 125 -4.30 4.22 -6.27
N VAL A 126 -5.03 5.09 -6.99
CA VAL A 126 -5.63 6.30 -6.42
C VAL A 126 -6.63 5.95 -5.33
N ILE A 127 -7.53 4.99 -5.58
CA ILE A 127 -8.51 4.51 -4.59
C ILE A 127 -7.80 3.96 -3.36
N LEU A 128 -6.76 3.14 -3.53
CA LEU A 128 -5.95 2.60 -2.43
C LEU A 128 -5.39 3.73 -1.55
N PHE A 129 -4.74 4.73 -2.15
CA PHE A 129 -4.16 5.85 -1.40
C PHE A 129 -5.21 6.72 -0.72
N LEU A 130 -6.34 6.98 -1.36
CA LEU A 130 -7.43 7.76 -0.77
C LEU A 130 -8.07 7.02 0.42
N LEU A 131 -8.33 5.72 0.28
CA LEU A 131 -8.88 4.91 1.36
C LEU A 131 -7.88 4.75 2.52
N ALA A 132 -6.59 4.56 2.22
CA ALA A 132 -5.54 4.52 3.24
C ALA A 132 -5.42 5.86 3.97
N ALA A 133 -5.44 7.00 3.24
CA ALA A 133 -5.45 8.32 3.85
C ALA A 133 -6.68 8.56 4.72
N TYR A 134 -7.85 8.11 4.26
CA TYR A 134 -9.08 8.18 5.03
C TYR A 134 -9.03 7.31 6.29
N ALA A 135 -8.52 6.07 6.21
CA ALA A 135 -8.33 5.20 7.37
C ALA A 135 -7.40 5.84 8.43
N VAL A 136 -6.31 6.47 8.01
CA VAL A 136 -5.41 7.23 8.90
C VAL A 136 -6.13 8.43 9.51
N TRP A 137 -6.95 9.14 8.71
CA TRP A 137 -7.73 10.29 9.19
C TRP A 137 -8.78 9.86 10.21
N TYR A 138 -9.60 8.88 9.88
CA TYR A 138 -10.71 8.40 10.71
C TYR A 138 -10.23 7.69 11.96
N GLY A 139 -9.39 6.65 11.83
CA GLY A 139 -8.88 5.85 12.93
C GLY A 139 -7.99 6.61 13.90
N GLY A 140 -7.13 7.52 13.38
CA GLY A 140 -6.28 8.39 14.20
C GLY A 140 -7.02 9.57 14.85
N GLY A 141 -8.26 9.83 14.44
CA GLY A 141 -9.02 11.02 14.85
C GLY A 141 -9.96 10.84 16.02
N ASN A 142 -10.77 9.81 16.01
CA ASN A 142 -11.98 9.78 16.82
C ASN A 142 -11.97 8.79 18.00
N MET A 143 -11.37 7.62 17.86
CA MET A 143 -11.48 6.58 18.89
C MET A 143 -10.36 6.57 19.95
N LEU A 144 -9.13 6.93 19.56
CA LEU A 144 -8.01 6.95 20.49
C LEU A 144 -7.98 8.20 21.40
N LYS A 145 -8.62 9.28 20.97
CA LYS A 145 -8.56 10.57 21.69
C LYS A 145 -9.12 10.54 23.11
N SER A 146 -10.07 9.67 23.39
CA SER A 146 -10.72 9.60 24.72
C SER A 146 -9.89 8.91 25.81
N HIS A 147 -8.91 8.10 25.41
CA HIS A 147 -8.15 7.25 26.34
C HIS A 147 -6.64 7.59 26.43
N LEU A 148 -6.19 8.60 25.67
CA LEU A 148 -4.77 8.96 25.60
C LEU A 148 -4.44 10.21 26.42
N SER A 149 -3.23 10.22 26.98
CA SER A 149 -2.61 11.40 27.57
C SER A 149 -2.35 12.49 26.51
N ASN A 150 -2.14 13.73 26.93
CA ASN A 150 -1.90 14.85 26.01
C ASN A 150 -0.64 14.63 25.14
N THR A 151 0.41 14.04 25.69
CA THR A 151 1.65 13.73 24.97
C THR A 151 1.41 12.67 23.88
N GLU A 152 0.68 11.60 24.21
CA GLU A 152 0.35 10.56 23.24
C GLU A 152 -0.53 11.09 22.12
N ARG A 153 -1.49 11.98 22.41
CA ARG A 153 -2.32 12.65 21.41
C ARG A 153 -1.49 13.50 20.46
N GLN A 154 -0.53 14.24 20.98
CA GLN A 154 0.34 15.08 20.17
C GLN A 154 1.22 14.24 19.25
N THR A 155 1.80 13.17 19.77
CA THR A 155 2.61 12.22 19.01
C THR A 155 1.79 11.58 17.87
N LEU A 156 0.58 11.09 18.18
CA LEU A 156 -0.31 10.50 17.15
C LEU A 156 -0.74 11.52 16.09
N THR A 157 -1.02 12.76 16.49
CA THR A 157 -1.38 13.82 15.55
C THR A 157 -0.21 14.12 14.60
N THR A 158 1.02 14.16 15.11
CA THR A 158 2.21 14.33 14.29
C THR A 158 2.39 13.20 13.28
N TRP A 159 2.29 11.94 13.72
CA TRP A 159 2.39 10.78 12.83
C TRP A 159 1.27 10.74 11.78
N LYS A 160 0.06 11.14 12.14
CA LYS A 160 -1.06 11.28 11.22
C LYS A 160 -0.74 12.27 10.09
N TRP A 161 -0.23 13.46 10.42
CA TRP A 161 0.13 14.45 9.40
C TRP A 161 1.30 14.00 8.54
N ILE A 162 2.33 13.36 9.12
CA ILE A 162 3.44 12.78 8.36
C ILE A 162 2.92 11.75 7.35
N SER A 163 2.04 10.83 7.78
CA SER A 163 1.46 9.82 6.90
C SER A 163 0.64 10.42 5.76
N LEU A 164 -0.21 11.42 6.05
CA LEU A 164 -1.02 12.09 5.04
C LEU A 164 -0.17 12.87 4.03
N LEU A 165 0.86 13.58 4.47
CA LEU A 165 1.78 14.29 3.60
C LEU A 165 2.57 13.33 2.69
N THR A 166 3.02 12.19 3.23
CA THR A 166 3.70 11.16 2.45
C THR A 166 2.77 10.57 1.38
N MET A 167 1.51 10.30 1.71
CA MET A 167 0.53 9.81 0.74
C MET A 167 0.22 10.86 -0.34
N ALA A 168 0.03 12.11 0.06
CA ALA A 168 -0.22 13.22 -0.87
C ALA A 168 0.97 13.43 -1.83
N SER A 169 2.21 13.34 -1.35
CA SER A 169 3.40 13.42 -2.19
C SER A 169 3.47 12.27 -3.21
N GLY A 170 3.08 11.06 -2.82
CA GLY A 170 3.00 9.91 -3.73
C GLY A 170 1.98 10.11 -4.85
N ILE A 171 0.80 10.65 -4.53
CA ILE A 171 -0.22 10.98 -5.53
C ILE A 171 0.27 12.11 -6.45
N ALA A 172 0.89 13.16 -5.89
CA ALA A 172 1.42 14.26 -6.68
C ALA A 172 2.49 13.79 -7.68
N VAL A 173 3.41 12.94 -7.26
CA VAL A 173 4.41 12.32 -8.14
C VAL A 173 3.75 11.49 -9.24
N TYR A 174 2.72 10.69 -8.88
CA TYR A 174 1.97 9.89 -9.86
C TYR A 174 1.27 10.75 -10.92
N LEU A 175 0.72 11.89 -10.54
CA LEU A 175 0.05 12.81 -11.47
C LEU A 175 1.03 13.63 -12.34
N TRP A 176 2.27 13.80 -11.87
CA TRP A 176 3.32 14.54 -12.59
C TRP A 176 3.95 13.70 -13.72
N PHE A 177 4.05 12.39 -13.55
CA PHE A 177 4.63 11.43 -14.50
C PHE A 177 3.56 10.62 -15.26
#